data_e3dcae0474a80948d31ae9dcbccb89dc
#
_entry.id   e3dcae0474a80948d31ae9dcbccb89dc
#
_cell.length_a   1.000
_cell.length_b   1.000
_cell.length_c   1.000
_cell.angle_alpha   90.00
_cell.angle_beta   90.00
_cell.angle_gamma   90.00
#
_symmetry.space_group_name_H-M   'P 1'
#
loop_
_entity.id
_entity.type
_entity.pdbx_description
1 polymer ?
#
loop_
_entity_poly.entity_id
_entity_poly.type
_entity_poly.pdbx_seq_one_letter_code
_entity_poly.pdbx_strand_id
1 'polypeptide(L)'
;PGMQKEGVDGIITEACFIIHPKPKFKRVMVLDFFGRSMHPAAVVVRELVGLRNRIRQEGDYAHLSALEEFNAKYVQAIEYKRKSQKYEGLPISVIILQVDGDDPYLLDKCVNDIVCVVEEQDNVDIIVAQDDKEGERFWEDRHRLSAIAKRTSGFKLNEDVVIPMDRIPDFALFLEQLNLECTAQAYRYALQEVGRLPGFPMEDKEFNREFSFASKVASGENPQAELSDTELWKRAEAFLAGMGQKYAHLDKKIGKIRD
;
A
#
# COMPACT_ATOMS: atom_id res chain seq x y z
N PRO A 1 -4.81 -23.67 -17.70
CA PRO A 1 -3.56 -24.34 -17.39
C PRO A 1 -2.38 -23.42 -17.69
N GLY A 2 -1.36 -23.43 -16.85
CA GLY A 2 -0.10 -22.73 -17.07
C GLY A 2 -0.05 -21.25 -16.67
N MET A 3 -1.15 -20.60 -16.42
CA MET A 3 -1.19 -19.22 -15.96
C MET A 3 -1.28 -19.16 -14.44
N GLN A 4 -0.42 -18.33 -13.80
CA GLN A 4 -0.39 -18.11 -12.34
C GLN A 4 -0.13 -19.37 -11.51
N LYS A 5 0.63 -20.32 -12.05
CA LYS A 5 0.98 -21.59 -11.38
C LYS A 5 2.47 -21.80 -11.16
N GLU A 6 3.25 -20.74 -11.29
CA GLU A 6 4.66 -20.66 -10.91
C GLU A 6 5.53 -21.83 -11.40
N GLY A 7 5.33 -22.20 -12.67
CA GLY A 7 6.10 -23.26 -13.31
C GLY A 7 5.67 -24.70 -12.99
N VAL A 8 4.59 -24.89 -12.24
CA VAL A 8 4.11 -26.23 -11.86
C VAL A 8 3.58 -27.03 -13.05
N ASP A 9 2.96 -26.35 -14.04
CA ASP A 9 2.28 -27.01 -15.17
C ASP A 9 3.19 -27.28 -16.38
N GLY A 10 4.40 -26.70 -16.42
CA GLY A 10 5.34 -26.92 -17.50
C GLY A 10 6.00 -25.65 -18.05
N ILE A 11 6.61 -25.77 -19.23
CA ILE A 11 7.31 -24.68 -19.91
C ILE A 11 6.46 -24.22 -21.09
N ILE A 12 6.22 -22.91 -21.19
CA ILE A 12 5.55 -22.30 -22.35
C ILE A 12 6.57 -22.17 -23.47
N THR A 13 6.34 -22.88 -24.57
CA THR A 13 7.24 -22.88 -25.74
C THR A 13 6.75 -21.95 -26.86
N GLU A 14 5.44 -21.61 -26.86
CA GLU A 14 4.83 -20.77 -27.87
C GLU A 14 3.63 -20.02 -27.26
N ALA A 15 3.42 -18.77 -27.69
CA ALA A 15 2.26 -17.98 -27.30
C ALA A 15 1.71 -17.18 -28.49
N CYS A 16 0.39 -17.13 -28.62
CA CYS A 16 -0.32 -16.31 -29.59
C CYS A 16 -0.99 -15.15 -28.87
N PHE A 17 -0.72 -13.91 -29.29
CA PHE A 17 -1.27 -12.69 -28.69
C PHE A 17 -2.26 -12.04 -29.64
N ILE A 18 -3.43 -11.66 -29.11
CA ILE A 18 -4.34 -10.74 -29.76
C ILE A 18 -3.86 -9.34 -29.47
N ILE A 19 -3.50 -8.59 -30.50
CA ILE A 19 -3.04 -7.21 -30.36
C ILE A 19 -4.11 -6.24 -30.88
N HIS A 20 -4.12 -5.04 -30.34
CA HIS A 20 -5.01 -3.97 -30.74
C HIS A 20 -4.22 -2.82 -31.39
N PRO A 21 -4.81 -2.04 -32.32
CA PRO A 21 -4.20 -0.82 -32.81
C PRO A 21 -3.84 0.12 -31.65
N LYS A 22 -2.72 0.82 -31.78
CA LYS A 22 -2.33 1.83 -30.78
C LYS A 22 -3.33 2.98 -30.83
N PRO A 23 -3.97 3.34 -29.69
CA PRO A 23 -4.88 4.47 -29.63
C PRO A 23 -4.15 5.79 -29.92
N LYS A 24 -4.89 6.77 -30.49
CA LYS A 24 -4.31 8.07 -30.87
C LYS A 24 -4.07 8.97 -29.67
N PHE A 25 -4.93 8.85 -28.66
CA PHE A 25 -4.90 9.69 -27.47
C PHE A 25 -4.89 8.86 -26.20
N LYS A 26 -4.26 9.39 -25.18
CA LYS A 26 -4.27 8.82 -23.82
C LYS A 26 -4.45 9.92 -22.78
N ARG A 27 -4.98 9.54 -21.61
CA ARG A 27 -4.98 10.35 -20.38
C ARG A 27 -4.46 9.49 -19.24
N VAL A 28 -3.49 10.00 -18.51
CA VAL A 28 -2.95 9.34 -17.32
C VAL A 28 -3.36 10.14 -16.11
N MET A 29 -3.80 9.44 -15.07
CA MET A 29 -4.24 10.03 -13.83
C MET A 29 -3.58 9.34 -12.65
N VAL A 30 -3.39 10.09 -11.56
CA VAL A 30 -2.95 9.58 -10.27
C VAL A 30 -4.00 9.94 -9.24
N LEU A 31 -4.35 8.98 -8.41
CA LEU A 31 -5.22 9.16 -7.25
C LEU A 31 -4.36 8.94 -6.01
N ASP A 32 -4.16 10.01 -5.23
CA ASP A 32 -3.48 9.95 -3.94
C ASP A 32 -4.52 9.83 -2.83
N PHE A 33 -4.57 8.68 -2.14
CA PHE A 33 -5.47 8.42 -1.02
C PHE A 33 -4.78 8.66 0.31
N PHE A 34 -5.47 9.38 1.20
CA PHE A 34 -4.99 9.73 2.52
C PHE A 34 -5.90 9.15 3.61
N GLY A 35 -5.42 9.15 4.86
CA GLY A 35 -6.18 8.62 5.98
C GLY A 35 -5.54 7.38 6.60
N ARG A 36 -6.35 6.43 7.06
CA ARG A 36 -5.89 5.29 7.88
C ARG A 36 -6.22 3.93 7.29
N SER A 37 -7.14 3.87 6.33
CA SER A 37 -7.63 2.64 5.72
C SER A 37 -7.48 2.68 4.21
N MET A 38 -7.07 1.56 3.62
CA MET A 38 -7.02 1.36 2.17
C MET A 38 -8.41 1.04 1.56
N HIS A 39 -9.42 0.81 2.42
CA HIS A 39 -10.76 0.45 1.97
C HIS A 39 -11.35 1.42 0.94
N PRO A 40 -11.25 2.77 1.10
CA PRO A 40 -11.74 3.71 0.08
C PRO A 40 -11.09 3.51 -1.30
N ALA A 41 -9.78 3.26 -1.35
CA ALA A 41 -9.09 2.96 -2.60
C ALA A 41 -9.61 1.65 -3.23
N ALA A 42 -9.82 0.61 -2.42
CA ALA A 42 -10.38 -0.66 -2.87
C ALA A 42 -11.81 -0.52 -3.42
N VAL A 43 -12.64 0.33 -2.82
CA VAL A 43 -13.97 0.66 -3.33
C VAL A 43 -13.86 1.35 -4.70
N VAL A 44 -12.98 2.35 -4.82
CA VAL A 44 -12.75 3.04 -6.10
C VAL A 44 -12.29 2.06 -7.18
N VAL A 45 -11.36 1.14 -6.89
CA VAL A 45 -10.93 0.10 -7.85
C VAL A 45 -12.13 -0.70 -8.35
N ARG A 46 -13.00 -1.16 -7.45
CA ARG A 46 -14.21 -1.92 -7.82
C ARG A 46 -15.14 -1.11 -8.73
N GLU A 47 -15.42 0.15 -8.37
CA GLU A 47 -16.30 1.03 -9.13
C GLU A 47 -15.71 1.38 -10.51
N LEU A 48 -14.40 1.63 -10.60
CA LEU A 48 -13.72 1.89 -11.87
C LEU A 48 -13.76 0.68 -12.81
N VAL A 49 -13.62 -0.53 -12.27
CA VAL A 49 -13.81 -1.76 -13.07
C VAL A 49 -15.24 -1.91 -13.52
N GLY A 50 -16.22 -1.55 -12.68
CA GLY A 50 -17.63 -1.47 -13.04
C GLY A 50 -17.87 -0.47 -14.19
N LEU A 51 -17.31 0.72 -14.09
CA LEU A 51 -17.35 1.75 -15.13
C LEU A 51 -16.74 1.25 -16.44
N ARG A 52 -15.55 0.66 -16.40
CA ARG A 52 -14.92 0.03 -17.57
C ARG A 52 -15.83 -0.97 -18.26
N ASN A 53 -16.50 -1.81 -17.49
CA ASN A 53 -17.37 -2.83 -18.04
C ASN A 53 -18.62 -2.21 -18.70
N ARG A 54 -19.19 -1.14 -18.12
CA ARG A 54 -20.30 -0.39 -18.74
C ARG A 54 -19.90 0.24 -20.07
N ILE A 55 -18.77 0.97 -20.11
CA ILE A 55 -18.24 1.59 -21.33
C ILE A 55 -18.06 0.54 -22.43
N ARG A 56 -17.52 -0.63 -22.11
CA ARG A 56 -17.35 -1.72 -23.08
C ARG A 56 -18.69 -2.27 -23.61
N GLN A 57 -19.71 -2.33 -22.78
CA GLN A 57 -21.04 -2.82 -23.17
C GLN A 57 -21.80 -1.81 -24.03
N GLU A 58 -21.62 -0.53 -23.76
CA GLU A 58 -22.22 0.57 -24.52
C GLU A 58 -21.55 0.78 -25.89
N GLY A 59 -20.39 0.16 -26.10
CA GLY A 59 -19.64 0.29 -27.34
C GLY A 59 -18.90 1.61 -27.48
N ASP A 60 -18.71 2.32 -26.38
CA ASP A 60 -17.87 3.54 -26.33
C ASP A 60 -16.41 3.23 -26.63
N TYR A 61 -15.74 4.15 -27.30
CA TYR A 61 -14.37 3.97 -27.80
C TYR A 61 -13.27 4.41 -26.81
N ALA A 62 -13.63 4.76 -25.58
CA ALA A 62 -12.67 5.00 -24.51
C ALA A 62 -12.44 3.71 -23.73
N HIS A 63 -11.18 3.42 -23.43
CA HIS A 63 -10.79 2.22 -22.69
C HIS A 63 -10.01 2.60 -21.44
N LEU A 64 -10.47 2.16 -20.27
CA LEU A 64 -9.60 2.10 -19.10
C LEU A 64 -8.59 0.97 -19.35
N SER A 65 -7.42 1.33 -19.84
CA SER A 65 -6.40 0.40 -20.37
C SER A 65 -5.45 -0.10 -19.29
N ALA A 66 -5.23 0.69 -18.24
CA ALA A 66 -4.41 0.31 -17.11
C ALA A 66 -4.96 0.87 -15.81
N LEU A 67 -4.82 0.10 -14.74
CA LEU A 67 -5.09 0.48 -13.36
C LEU A 67 -4.14 -0.29 -12.47
N GLU A 68 -3.28 0.43 -11.74
CA GLU A 68 -2.28 -0.12 -10.82
C GLU A 68 -2.44 0.55 -9.47
N GLU A 69 -2.45 -0.23 -8.39
CA GLU A 69 -2.56 0.27 -7.01
C GLU A 69 -1.26 0.01 -6.25
N PHE A 70 -0.81 0.99 -5.51
CA PHE A 70 0.38 0.94 -4.65
C PHE A 70 -0.02 1.18 -3.20
N ASN A 71 0.22 0.21 -2.35
CA ASN A 71 -0.03 0.34 -0.92
C ASN A 71 1.01 1.21 -0.19
N ALA A 72 0.73 1.57 1.06
CA ALA A 72 1.58 2.44 1.87
C ALA A 72 3.04 1.96 1.99
N LYS A 73 3.28 0.65 2.09
CA LYS A 73 4.65 0.11 2.17
C LYS A 73 5.41 0.30 0.86
N TYR A 74 4.73 0.13 -0.27
CA TYR A 74 5.32 0.40 -1.57
C TYR A 74 5.61 1.89 -1.74
N VAL A 75 4.65 2.75 -1.41
CA VAL A 75 4.79 4.22 -1.45
C VAL A 75 6.02 4.68 -0.66
N GLN A 76 6.23 4.14 0.55
CA GLN A 76 7.41 4.41 1.37
C GLN A 76 8.70 3.87 0.72
N ALA A 77 8.68 2.63 0.22
CA ALA A 77 9.86 1.97 -0.32
C ALA A 77 10.42 2.63 -1.58
N ILE A 78 9.56 3.19 -2.44
CA ILE A 78 9.98 3.93 -3.64
C ILE A 78 10.32 5.40 -3.37
N GLU A 79 10.14 5.87 -2.11
CA GLU A 79 10.25 7.30 -1.76
C GLU A 79 9.33 8.16 -2.65
N TYR A 80 8.06 7.73 -2.71
CA TYR A 80 7.06 8.35 -3.58
C TYR A 80 6.95 9.85 -3.33
N LYS A 81 7.01 10.62 -4.39
CA LYS A 81 6.75 12.06 -4.34
C LYS A 81 5.27 12.29 -4.58
N ARG A 82 4.56 12.60 -3.51
CA ARG A 82 3.14 12.96 -3.53
C ARG A 82 2.84 13.93 -4.68
N LYS A 83 1.79 13.66 -5.44
CA LYS A 83 1.32 14.54 -6.52
C LYS A 83 0.26 15.51 -6.00
N SER A 84 -0.53 15.08 -5.02
CA SER A 84 -1.52 15.94 -4.37
C SER A 84 -0.89 17.14 -3.68
N GLN A 85 -1.53 18.30 -3.85
CA GLN A 85 -1.25 19.53 -3.10
C GLN A 85 -2.33 19.83 -2.06
N LYS A 86 -3.43 19.08 -2.08
CA LYS A 86 -4.59 19.28 -1.22
C LYS A 86 -4.38 18.72 0.19
N TYR A 87 -3.60 17.63 0.31
CA TYR A 87 -3.38 16.93 1.57
C TYR A 87 -1.90 16.91 1.95
N GLU A 88 -1.62 16.80 3.25
CA GLU A 88 -0.26 16.66 3.78
C GLU A 88 0.09 15.19 4.04
N GLY A 89 1.40 14.92 4.16
CA GLY A 89 1.93 13.57 4.44
C GLY A 89 2.05 12.69 3.19
N LEU A 90 2.39 11.42 3.40
CA LEU A 90 2.44 10.43 2.34
C LEU A 90 1.05 9.78 2.18
N PRO A 91 0.62 9.51 0.94
CA PRO A 91 -0.60 8.75 0.72
C PRO A 91 -0.43 7.32 1.25
N ILE A 92 -1.53 6.75 1.71
CA ILE A 92 -1.61 5.35 2.17
C ILE A 92 -1.86 4.38 1.03
N SER A 93 -2.43 4.87 -0.05
CA SER A 93 -2.59 4.17 -1.32
C SER A 93 -2.49 5.16 -2.46
N VAL A 94 -1.89 4.73 -3.56
CA VAL A 94 -1.80 5.50 -4.81
C VAL A 94 -2.32 4.62 -5.92
N ILE A 95 -3.24 5.15 -6.73
CA ILE A 95 -3.71 4.48 -7.94
C ILE A 95 -3.21 5.26 -9.14
N ILE A 96 -2.52 4.58 -10.05
CA ILE A 96 -2.20 5.12 -11.38
C ILE A 96 -3.14 4.45 -12.37
N LEU A 97 -3.79 5.25 -13.18
CA LEU A 97 -4.70 4.75 -14.21
C LEU A 97 -4.49 5.46 -15.54
N GLN A 98 -4.81 4.74 -16.62
CA GLN A 98 -4.70 5.26 -17.97
C GLN A 98 -5.98 4.96 -18.75
N VAL A 99 -6.45 5.96 -19.46
CA VAL A 99 -7.56 5.87 -20.42
C VAL A 99 -7.02 6.13 -21.80
N ASP A 100 -7.37 5.27 -22.73
CA ASP A 100 -6.96 5.35 -24.14
C ASP A 100 -8.19 5.46 -25.06
N GLY A 101 -8.02 6.12 -26.19
CA GLY A 101 -9.08 6.23 -27.19
C GLY A 101 -8.66 6.96 -28.47
N ASP A 102 -9.52 6.91 -29.48
CA ASP A 102 -9.31 7.58 -30.76
C ASP A 102 -10.10 8.89 -30.90
N ASP A 103 -11.03 9.16 -29.97
CA ASP A 103 -11.83 10.36 -29.91
C ASP A 103 -11.54 11.13 -28.61
N PRO A 104 -10.98 12.36 -28.68
CA PRO A 104 -10.64 13.15 -27.49
C PRO A 104 -11.88 13.51 -26.66
N TYR A 105 -13.06 13.70 -27.27
CA TYR A 105 -14.29 14.00 -26.53
C TYR A 105 -14.75 12.82 -25.68
N LEU A 106 -14.72 11.61 -26.23
CA LEU A 106 -15.07 10.39 -25.47
C LEU A 106 -14.04 10.11 -24.36
N LEU A 107 -12.77 10.45 -24.62
CA LEU A 107 -11.73 10.36 -23.60
C LEU A 107 -12.01 11.30 -22.43
N ASP A 108 -12.30 12.56 -22.71
CA ASP A 108 -12.56 13.57 -21.68
C ASP A 108 -13.87 13.25 -20.93
N LYS A 109 -14.89 12.70 -21.62
CA LYS A 109 -16.09 12.15 -20.95
C LYS A 109 -15.71 11.03 -19.98
N CYS A 110 -14.89 10.08 -20.39
CA CYS A 110 -14.44 8.97 -19.53
C CYS A 110 -13.66 9.47 -18.32
N VAL A 111 -12.80 10.48 -18.50
CA VAL A 111 -12.09 11.14 -17.39
C VAL A 111 -13.07 11.75 -16.40
N ASN A 112 -14.10 12.45 -16.88
CA ASN A 112 -15.13 13.04 -16.02
C ASN A 112 -15.93 11.97 -15.26
N ASP A 113 -16.29 10.86 -15.91
CA ASP A 113 -16.96 9.74 -15.26
C ASP A 113 -16.09 9.12 -14.15
N ILE A 114 -14.77 9.03 -14.36
CA ILE A 114 -13.79 8.59 -13.35
C ILE A 114 -13.74 9.58 -12.19
N VAL A 115 -13.68 10.89 -12.49
CA VAL A 115 -13.68 11.93 -11.44
C VAL A 115 -14.93 11.82 -10.57
N CYS A 116 -16.11 11.64 -11.17
CA CYS A 116 -17.35 11.44 -10.42
C CYS A 116 -17.28 10.23 -9.45
N VAL A 117 -16.75 9.10 -9.92
CA VAL A 117 -16.55 7.91 -9.06
C VAL A 117 -15.61 8.19 -7.89
N VAL A 118 -14.53 8.94 -8.13
CA VAL A 118 -13.52 9.22 -7.12
C VAL A 118 -14.03 10.24 -6.10
N GLU A 119 -14.77 11.26 -6.53
CA GLU A 119 -15.32 12.31 -5.68
C GLU A 119 -16.37 11.81 -4.67
N GLU A 120 -16.91 10.60 -4.85
CA GLU A 120 -17.76 9.94 -3.84
C GLU A 120 -16.97 9.52 -2.58
N GLN A 121 -15.64 9.53 -2.64
CA GLN A 121 -14.78 9.15 -1.52
C GLN A 121 -14.13 10.36 -0.88
N ASP A 122 -14.03 10.31 0.45
CA ASP A 122 -13.26 11.29 1.22
C ASP A 122 -11.74 11.00 1.19
N ASN A 123 -10.95 12.05 1.46
CA ASN A 123 -9.50 11.94 1.63
C ASN A 123 -8.76 11.40 0.40
N VAL A 124 -9.25 11.71 -0.78
CA VAL A 124 -8.59 11.43 -2.04
C VAL A 124 -8.38 12.72 -2.84
N ASP A 125 -7.31 12.76 -3.60
CA ASP A 125 -7.06 13.79 -4.60
C ASP A 125 -6.77 13.13 -5.94
N ILE A 126 -7.32 13.71 -7.01
CA ILE A 126 -7.14 13.22 -8.37
C ILE A 126 -6.30 14.22 -9.17
N ILE A 127 -5.25 13.75 -9.77
CA ILE A 127 -4.32 14.54 -10.56
C ILE A 127 -4.31 13.96 -11.99
N VAL A 128 -4.76 14.76 -12.94
CA VAL A 128 -4.74 14.42 -14.37
C VAL A 128 -3.46 14.98 -14.98
N ALA A 129 -2.70 14.15 -15.67
CA ALA A 129 -1.49 14.59 -16.36
C ALA A 129 -1.83 15.64 -17.45
N GLN A 130 -1.08 16.74 -17.47
CA GLN A 130 -1.28 17.85 -18.42
C GLN A 130 -0.85 17.49 -19.84
N ASP A 131 0.14 16.62 -19.94
CA ASP A 131 0.70 16.15 -21.21
C ASP A 131 1.21 14.69 -21.10
N ASP A 132 1.59 14.11 -22.23
CA ASP A 132 2.13 12.76 -22.32
C ASP A 132 3.40 12.57 -21.48
N LYS A 133 4.25 13.60 -21.41
CA LYS A 133 5.51 13.55 -20.66
C LYS A 133 5.26 13.50 -19.16
N GLU A 134 4.26 14.19 -18.67
CA GLU A 134 3.85 14.11 -17.28
C GLU A 134 3.24 12.73 -16.98
N GLY A 135 2.41 12.22 -17.89
CA GLY A 135 1.86 10.87 -17.77
C GLY A 135 2.95 9.79 -17.72
N GLU A 136 4.00 9.91 -18.51
CA GLU A 136 5.16 9.00 -18.45
C GLU A 136 5.89 9.09 -17.11
N ARG A 137 6.05 10.29 -16.53
CA ARG A 137 6.62 10.46 -15.19
C ARG A 137 5.77 9.82 -14.09
N PHE A 138 4.44 9.79 -14.24
CA PHE A 138 3.59 9.06 -13.29
C PHE A 138 3.86 7.55 -13.35
N TRP A 139 4.05 7.01 -14.55
CA TRP A 139 4.39 5.60 -14.73
C TRP A 139 5.82 5.23 -14.29
N GLU A 140 6.75 6.17 -14.18
CA GLU A 140 8.10 5.91 -13.65
C GLU A 140 8.06 5.32 -12.24
N ASP A 141 7.10 5.73 -11.41
CA ASP A 141 6.94 5.19 -10.05
C ASP A 141 6.63 3.68 -10.06
N ARG A 142 5.94 3.18 -11.11
CA ARG A 142 5.68 1.75 -11.34
C ARG A 142 6.97 0.98 -11.69
N HIS A 143 7.85 1.60 -12.45
CA HIS A 143 9.10 0.96 -12.89
C HIS A 143 10.16 0.83 -11.78
N ARG A 144 9.97 1.52 -10.65
CA ARG A 144 10.87 1.44 -9.49
C ARG A 144 10.74 0.16 -8.66
N LEU A 145 9.87 -0.77 -9.04
CA LEU A 145 9.67 -2.06 -8.36
C LEU A 145 10.97 -2.83 -8.13
N SER A 146 11.89 -2.81 -9.09
CA SER A 146 13.20 -3.47 -8.96
C SER A 146 14.10 -2.82 -7.89
N ALA A 147 13.88 -1.53 -7.57
CA ALA A 147 14.63 -0.84 -6.54
C ALA A 147 14.24 -1.27 -5.12
N ILE A 148 13.01 -1.74 -4.91
CA ILE A 148 12.52 -2.21 -3.62
C ILE A 148 13.31 -3.42 -3.15
N ALA A 149 13.57 -4.39 -4.02
CA ALA A 149 14.33 -5.59 -3.70
C ALA A 149 15.76 -5.29 -3.21
N LYS A 150 16.32 -4.13 -3.61
CA LYS A 150 17.66 -3.68 -3.20
C LYS A 150 17.65 -2.89 -1.88
N ARG A 151 16.52 -2.29 -1.51
CA ARG A 151 16.41 -1.40 -0.34
C ARG A 151 15.80 -2.07 0.89
N THR A 152 15.07 -3.15 0.71
CA THR A 152 14.52 -3.93 1.83
C THR A 152 15.49 -5.03 2.21
N SER A 153 15.91 -5.07 3.47
CA SER A 153 16.73 -6.14 4.03
C SER A 153 15.95 -7.44 4.25
N GLY A 154 14.67 -7.48 3.90
CA GLY A 154 13.79 -8.62 4.07
C GLY A 154 13.72 -9.52 2.85
N PHE A 155 13.43 -10.79 3.06
CA PHE A 155 13.12 -11.74 2.00
C PHE A 155 11.78 -11.35 1.35
N LYS A 156 11.79 -11.14 0.03
CA LYS A 156 10.59 -10.82 -0.73
C LYS A 156 9.98 -12.11 -1.26
N LEU A 157 8.80 -12.45 -0.77
CA LEU A 157 7.93 -13.43 -1.40
C LEU A 157 7.03 -12.72 -2.41
N ASN A 158 7.09 -13.18 -3.66
CA ASN A 158 6.15 -12.77 -4.70
C ASN A 158 5.14 -13.89 -4.87
N GLU A 159 3.97 -13.70 -4.29
CA GLU A 159 2.82 -14.58 -4.48
C GLU A 159 1.70 -13.76 -5.10
N ASP A 160 1.28 -14.17 -6.28
CA ASP A 160 0.17 -13.55 -6.97
C ASP A 160 -1.14 -14.24 -6.57
N VAL A 161 -2.10 -13.48 -6.09
CA VAL A 161 -3.45 -13.97 -5.78
C VAL A 161 -4.47 -13.28 -6.64
N VAL A 162 -5.50 -14.03 -7.06
CA VAL A 162 -6.62 -13.50 -7.83
C VAL A 162 -7.81 -13.32 -6.90
N ILE A 163 -8.25 -12.09 -6.75
CA ILE A 163 -9.41 -11.72 -5.94
C ILE A 163 -10.54 -11.28 -6.87
N PRO A 164 -11.77 -11.84 -6.73
CA PRO A 164 -12.93 -11.33 -7.46
C PRO A 164 -13.14 -9.85 -7.17
N MET A 165 -13.47 -9.07 -8.19
CA MET A 165 -13.54 -7.60 -8.11
C MET A 165 -14.54 -7.09 -7.07
N ASP A 166 -15.66 -7.76 -6.90
CA ASP A 166 -16.66 -7.46 -5.88
C ASP A 166 -16.17 -7.71 -4.45
N ARG A 167 -15.13 -8.52 -4.28
CA ARG A 167 -14.54 -8.87 -2.97
C ARG A 167 -13.29 -8.06 -2.63
N ILE A 168 -12.80 -7.20 -3.52
CA ILE A 168 -11.60 -6.39 -3.28
C ILE A 168 -11.72 -5.51 -2.03
N PRO A 169 -12.84 -4.80 -1.75
CA PRO A 169 -12.98 -4.01 -0.52
C PRO A 169 -12.94 -4.87 0.75
N ASP A 170 -13.60 -6.05 0.74
CA ASP A 170 -13.56 -6.98 1.88
C ASP A 170 -12.15 -7.51 2.12
N PHE A 171 -11.43 -7.80 1.04
CA PHE A 171 -10.05 -8.27 1.09
C PHE A 171 -9.09 -7.20 1.64
N ALA A 172 -9.30 -5.93 1.31
CA ALA A 172 -8.53 -4.83 1.88
C ALA A 172 -8.67 -4.77 3.40
N LEU A 173 -9.90 -4.86 3.93
CA LEU A 173 -10.16 -4.91 5.37
C LEU A 173 -9.53 -6.14 6.03
N PHE A 174 -9.64 -7.30 5.40
CA PHE A 174 -8.99 -8.53 5.87
C PHE A 174 -7.47 -8.36 5.98
N LEU A 175 -6.83 -7.77 4.97
CA LEU A 175 -5.39 -7.51 4.99
C LEU A 175 -4.99 -6.51 6.08
N GLU A 176 -5.77 -5.47 6.31
CA GLU A 176 -5.53 -4.51 7.39
C GLU A 176 -5.56 -5.21 8.76
N GLN A 177 -6.57 -6.03 9.00
CA GLN A 177 -6.68 -6.81 10.25
C GLN A 177 -5.52 -7.79 10.39
N LEU A 178 -5.21 -8.56 9.35
CA LEU A 178 -4.12 -9.52 9.37
C LEU A 178 -2.77 -8.84 9.63
N ASN A 179 -2.52 -7.69 9.02
CA ASN A 179 -1.30 -6.91 9.25
C ASN A 179 -1.20 -6.42 10.70
N LEU A 180 -2.31 -5.98 11.31
CA LEU A 180 -2.34 -5.60 12.72
C LEU A 180 -2.03 -6.79 13.63
N GLU A 181 -2.63 -7.94 13.38
CA GLU A 181 -2.38 -9.17 14.15
C GLU A 181 -0.91 -9.61 14.06
N CYS A 182 -0.34 -9.63 12.83
CA CYS A 182 1.07 -9.97 12.62
C CYS A 182 2.00 -8.95 13.31
N THR A 183 1.69 -7.66 13.23
CA THR A 183 2.46 -6.61 13.89
C THR A 183 2.40 -6.75 15.40
N ALA A 184 1.20 -7.03 15.97
CA ALA A 184 1.02 -7.28 17.39
C ALA A 184 1.83 -8.48 17.87
N GLN A 185 1.87 -9.58 17.10
CA GLN A 185 2.67 -10.75 17.41
C GLN A 185 4.16 -10.44 17.41
N ALA A 186 4.65 -9.71 16.40
CA ALA A 186 6.06 -9.31 16.30
C ALA A 186 6.47 -8.41 17.48
N TYR A 187 5.63 -7.46 17.86
CA TYR A 187 5.87 -6.58 19.00
C TYR A 187 5.83 -7.33 20.33
N ARG A 188 4.89 -8.24 20.51
CA ARG A 188 4.82 -9.11 21.68
C ARG A 188 6.09 -9.91 21.85
N TYR A 189 6.59 -10.50 20.76
CA TYR A 189 7.84 -11.22 20.77
C TYR A 189 9.04 -10.31 21.11
N ALA A 190 9.15 -9.16 20.46
CA ALA A 190 10.23 -8.21 20.73
C ALA A 190 10.23 -7.73 22.19
N LEU A 191 9.06 -7.43 22.77
CA LEU A 191 8.92 -7.02 24.15
C LEU A 191 9.29 -8.16 25.13
N GLN A 192 8.93 -9.41 24.83
CA GLN A 192 9.34 -10.56 25.62
C GLN A 192 10.87 -10.73 25.63
N GLU A 193 11.53 -10.57 24.49
CA GLU A 193 12.99 -10.64 24.41
C GLU A 193 13.67 -9.49 25.17
N VAL A 194 13.14 -8.25 25.06
CA VAL A 194 13.63 -7.12 25.86
C VAL A 194 13.47 -7.37 27.36
N GLY A 195 12.35 -7.94 27.79
CA GLY A 195 12.11 -8.29 29.20
C GLY A 195 13.07 -9.36 29.75
N ARG A 196 13.72 -10.12 28.88
CA ARG A 196 14.75 -11.14 29.24
C ARG A 196 16.16 -10.60 29.30
N LEU A 197 16.40 -9.35 28.87
CA LEU A 197 17.75 -8.78 28.87
C LEU A 197 18.30 -8.63 30.28
N PRO A 198 19.62 -8.88 30.49
CA PRO A 198 20.25 -8.62 31.77
C PRO A 198 20.10 -7.13 32.17
N GLY A 199 19.66 -6.89 33.40
CA GLY A 199 19.40 -5.54 33.91
C GLY A 199 17.96 -5.04 33.72
N PHE A 200 17.06 -5.87 33.23
CA PHE A 200 15.65 -5.54 33.21
C PHE A 200 14.97 -5.94 34.57
N PRO A 201 14.05 -5.13 35.16
CA PRO A 201 13.61 -3.81 34.69
C PRO A 201 14.73 -2.75 34.79
N MET A 202 14.72 -1.78 33.88
CA MET A 202 15.72 -0.71 33.86
C MET A 202 15.58 0.22 35.08
N GLU A 203 16.66 0.91 35.46
CA GLU A 203 16.62 1.99 36.46
C GLU A 203 15.76 3.18 35.99
N ASP A 204 15.63 3.36 34.67
CA ASP A 204 14.82 4.40 34.03
C ASP A 204 13.31 4.12 34.23
N LYS A 205 12.69 4.88 35.14
CA LYS A 205 11.24 4.75 35.43
C LYS A 205 10.35 5.08 34.26
N GLU A 206 10.77 6.00 33.39
CA GLU A 206 9.99 6.38 32.21
C GLU A 206 10.00 5.26 31.18
N PHE A 207 11.17 4.65 30.96
CA PHE A 207 11.30 3.47 30.12
C PHE A 207 10.36 2.34 30.59
N ASN A 208 10.41 2.00 31.87
CA ASN A 208 9.58 0.91 32.43
C ASN A 208 8.09 1.18 32.26
N ARG A 209 7.68 2.44 32.40
CA ARG A 209 6.29 2.85 32.20
C ARG A 209 5.85 2.65 30.75
N GLU A 210 6.66 3.14 29.79
CA GLU A 210 6.35 3.01 28.37
C GLU A 210 6.45 1.55 27.88
N PHE A 211 7.37 0.77 28.43
CA PHE A 211 7.45 -0.67 28.18
C PHE A 211 6.19 -1.40 28.64
N SER A 212 5.73 -1.10 29.86
CA SER A 212 4.49 -1.67 30.40
C SER A 212 3.28 -1.28 29.54
N PHE A 213 3.20 -0.03 29.09
CA PHE A 213 2.16 0.44 28.22
C PHE A 213 2.18 -0.31 26.87
N ALA A 214 3.33 -0.37 26.19
CA ALA A 214 3.48 -1.07 24.93
C ALA A 214 3.15 -2.57 25.04
N SER A 215 3.53 -3.22 26.15
CA SER A 215 3.23 -4.63 26.42
C SER A 215 1.72 -4.89 26.52
N LYS A 216 0.99 -4.01 27.18
CA LYS A 216 -0.47 -4.10 27.31
C LYS A 216 -1.16 -3.92 25.97
N VAL A 217 -0.77 -2.89 25.21
CA VAL A 217 -1.31 -2.66 23.86
C VAL A 217 -1.04 -3.86 22.95
N ALA A 218 0.18 -4.41 22.96
CA ALA A 218 0.54 -5.59 22.18
C ALA A 218 -0.26 -6.85 22.60
N SER A 219 -0.80 -6.87 23.83
CA SER A 219 -1.67 -7.94 24.33
C SER A 219 -3.16 -7.70 24.05
N GLY A 220 -3.50 -6.61 23.36
CA GLY A 220 -4.88 -6.25 23.02
C GLY A 220 -5.60 -5.52 24.15
N GLU A 221 -4.88 -5.06 25.17
CA GLU A 221 -5.45 -4.24 26.23
C GLU A 221 -5.45 -2.77 25.82
N ASN A 222 -6.46 -2.01 26.21
CA ASN A 222 -6.47 -0.56 26.13
C ASN A 222 -6.16 0.04 27.53
N PRO A 223 -4.86 0.32 27.83
CA PRO A 223 -4.47 0.84 29.13
C PRO A 223 -4.88 2.31 29.34
N GLN A 224 -5.33 2.99 28.30
CA GLN A 224 -5.83 4.37 28.34
C GLN A 224 -7.15 4.45 27.57
N ALA A 225 -8.26 4.26 28.28
CA ALA A 225 -9.60 4.24 27.67
C ALA A 225 -9.99 5.54 26.92
N GLU A 226 -9.24 6.62 27.13
CA GLU A 226 -9.43 7.91 26.47
C GLU A 226 -8.83 7.97 25.04
N LEU A 227 -7.92 7.04 24.71
CA LEU A 227 -7.27 6.99 23.40
C LEU A 227 -7.97 5.99 22.49
N SER A 228 -8.07 6.34 21.21
CA SER A 228 -8.48 5.40 20.18
C SER A 228 -7.43 4.29 20.01
N ASP A 229 -7.85 3.11 19.54
CA ASP A 229 -6.93 1.99 19.28
C ASP A 229 -5.78 2.38 18.37
N THR A 230 -6.02 3.27 17.38
CA THR A 230 -4.98 3.77 16.49
C THR A 230 -3.94 4.63 17.22
N GLU A 231 -4.35 5.45 18.17
CA GLU A 231 -3.43 6.29 18.95
C GLU A 231 -2.62 5.47 19.91
N LEU A 232 -3.24 4.44 20.54
CA LEU A 232 -2.55 3.45 21.36
C LEU A 232 -1.44 2.75 20.59
N TRP A 233 -1.74 2.27 19.39
CA TRP A 233 -0.76 1.61 18.54
C TRP A 233 0.35 2.55 18.09
N LYS A 234 0.04 3.77 17.66
CA LYS A 234 1.07 4.78 17.30
C LYS A 234 2.04 5.05 18.43
N ARG A 235 1.54 5.14 19.66
CA ARG A 235 2.38 5.37 20.83
C ARG A 235 3.26 4.15 21.13
N ALA A 236 2.72 2.94 21.04
CA ALA A 236 3.49 1.71 21.20
C ALA A 236 4.56 1.54 20.13
N GLU A 237 4.24 1.84 18.87
CA GLU A 237 5.20 1.85 17.76
C GLU A 237 6.32 2.87 17.96
N ALA A 238 5.98 4.10 18.37
CA ALA A 238 6.97 5.14 18.63
C ALA A 238 7.94 4.72 19.74
N PHE A 239 7.44 4.09 20.79
CA PHE A 239 8.27 3.53 21.87
C PHE A 239 9.21 2.44 21.34
N LEU A 240 8.71 1.48 20.56
CA LEU A 240 9.51 0.39 20.00
C LEU A 240 10.56 0.88 19.00
N ALA A 241 10.21 1.84 18.15
CA ALA A 241 11.15 2.48 17.25
C ALA A 241 12.24 3.26 18.01
N GLY A 242 11.86 3.97 19.06
CA GLY A 242 12.78 4.67 19.95
C GLY A 242 13.75 3.73 20.68
N MET A 243 13.25 2.54 21.10
CA MET A 243 14.10 1.48 21.68
C MET A 243 15.16 1.01 20.68
N GLY A 244 14.80 0.76 19.43
CA GLY A 244 15.71 0.32 18.39
C GLY A 244 16.87 1.30 18.20
N GLN A 245 16.60 2.60 18.26
CA GLN A 245 17.63 3.64 18.17
C GLN A 245 18.46 3.76 19.46
N LYS A 246 17.81 3.80 20.61
CA LYS A 246 18.45 4.03 21.92
C LYS A 246 19.32 2.83 22.36
N TYR A 247 18.93 1.62 21.95
CA TYR A 247 19.58 0.38 22.37
C TYR A 247 20.29 -0.38 21.23
N ALA A 248 20.40 0.20 20.04
CA ALA A 248 21.17 -0.39 18.93
C ALA A 248 22.65 -0.70 19.28
N HIS A 249 23.20 -0.01 20.29
CA HIS A 249 24.53 -0.31 20.84
C HIS A 249 24.54 -1.46 21.85
N LEU A 250 23.39 -1.84 22.43
CA LEU A 250 23.28 -3.04 23.28
C LEU A 250 23.40 -4.32 22.46
N ASP A 251 22.88 -4.35 21.24
CA ASP A 251 23.06 -5.46 20.30
C ASP A 251 24.56 -5.70 20.01
N LYS A 252 25.32 -4.63 19.84
CA LYS A 252 26.79 -4.71 19.67
C LYS A 252 27.52 -5.17 20.93
N LYS A 253 26.98 -4.88 22.12
CA LYS A 253 27.54 -5.36 23.39
C LYS A 253 27.18 -6.82 23.67
N ILE A 254 25.96 -7.23 23.34
CA ILE A 254 25.49 -8.62 23.49
C ILE A 254 26.24 -9.54 22.52
N GLY A 255 26.48 -9.10 21.27
CA GLY A 255 27.31 -9.82 20.32
C GLY A 255 28.73 -10.07 20.83
N LYS A 256 29.32 -9.07 21.55
CA LYS A 256 30.68 -9.22 22.16
C LYS A 256 30.72 -10.07 23.43
N ILE A 257 29.60 -10.44 24.00
CA ILE A 257 29.50 -11.35 25.17
C ILE A 257 29.26 -12.80 24.71
N ARG A 258 28.84 -12.98 23.46
CA ARG A 258 28.64 -14.31 22.84
C ARG A 258 29.87 -14.88 22.13
N ASP A 259 30.82 -14.02 21.75
CA ASP A 259 32.15 -14.38 21.23
C ASP A 259 33.18 -14.47 22.39
#